data_898cef549903897fbea3bcd52f28fa83
#
_entry.id   898cef549903897fbea3bcd52f28fa83
#
_cell.length_a   1.000
_cell.length_b   1.000
_cell.length_c   1.000
_cell.angle_alpha   90.00
_cell.angle_beta   90.00
_cell.angle_gamma   90.00
#
_symmetry.space_group_name_H-M   'P 1'
#
loop_
_entity.id
_entity.type
_entity.pdbx_description
1 polymer ?
#
loop_
_entity_poly.entity_id
_entity_poly.type
_entity_poly.pdbx_seq_one_letter_code
_entity_poly.pdbx_strand_id
1 'polypeptide(L)'
;KYDYSLTERYVLDWWGEDKIKDIAIRLPLQSELDSINNLKKTLGMLESDWYVCLHVRENGFRADKGRRDYRNSNIYNYIKAIKEITSRGGWVVRMGDDTMLRLPNMDRVVDYPFSKYKNDLNDIILIKNCYFYLGVQSGILDVANLFSKNVLIQI
;
A
#
# COMPACT_ATOMS: atom_id res chain seq x y z
N LYS A 1 -22.16 11.86 1.73
CA LYS A 1 -21.46 12.77 2.67
C LYS A 1 -20.25 11.98 3.15
N TYR A 2 -19.05 12.34 2.69
CA TYR A 2 -17.83 11.66 3.09
C TYR A 2 -17.48 12.09 4.51
N ASP A 3 -17.21 11.14 5.39
CA ASP A 3 -16.77 11.42 6.75
C ASP A 3 -15.24 11.40 6.75
N TYR A 4 -14.66 12.58 6.60
CA TYR A 4 -13.21 12.75 6.60
C TYR A 4 -12.61 12.55 7.98
N SER A 5 -11.43 11.93 8.07
CA SER A 5 -10.66 11.92 9.33
C SER A 5 -10.39 13.35 9.80
N LEU A 6 -10.14 13.54 11.09
CA LEU A 6 -9.81 14.87 11.63
C LEU A 6 -8.61 15.52 10.92
N THR A 7 -7.66 14.74 10.47
CA THR A 7 -6.47 15.22 9.75
C THR A 7 -6.84 15.68 8.34
N GLU A 8 -7.68 14.91 7.62
CA GLU A 8 -8.18 15.28 6.28
C GLU A 8 -9.05 16.54 6.37
N ARG A 9 -9.90 16.64 7.39
CA ARG A 9 -10.71 17.81 7.62
C ARG A 9 -9.86 19.05 7.87
N TYR A 10 -8.76 18.93 8.66
CA TYR A 10 -7.83 20.04 8.94
C TYR A 10 -7.11 20.50 7.66
N VAL A 11 -6.71 19.58 6.81
CA VAL A 11 -6.05 19.88 5.54
C VAL A 11 -7.06 20.55 4.58
N LEU A 12 -8.28 20.04 4.48
CA LEU A 12 -9.35 20.61 3.67
C LEU A 12 -9.73 22.03 4.12
N ASP A 13 -9.89 22.25 5.42
CA ASP A 13 -10.22 23.55 5.99
C ASP A 13 -9.11 24.58 5.79
N TRP A 14 -7.85 24.13 5.83
CA TRP A 14 -6.69 25.03 5.74
C TRP A 14 -6.25 25.34 4.30
N TRP A 15 -6.45 24.40 3.38
CA TRP A 15 -5.98 24.53 2.01
C TRP A 15 -7.10 24.80 1.00
N GLY A 16 -8.34 24.58 1.37
CA GLY A 16 -9.51 24.65 0.50
C GLY A 16 -9.59 23.49 -0.48
N GLU A 17 -10.79 23.06 -0.83
CA GLU A 17 -11.03 21.91 -1.71
C GLU A 17 -10.38 22.06 -3.10
N ASP A 18 -10.28 23.28 -3.61
CA ASP A 18 -9.72 23.54 -4.95
C ASP A 18 -8.19 23.40 -4.99
N LYS A 19 -7.49 23.69 -3.90
CA LYS A 19 -6.03 23.53 -3.84
C LYS A 19 -5.58 22.09 -3.67
N ILE A 20 -6.40 21.23 -3.08
CA ILE A 20 -6.06 19.81 -2.91
C ILE A 20 -6.07 19.07 -4.23
N LYS A 21 -6.91 19.47 -5.18
CA LYS A 21 -6.92 18.91 -6.54
C LYS A 21 -5.60 19.16 -7.30
N ASP A 22 -4.85 20.19 -6.92
CA ASP A 22 -3.58 20.53 -7.54
C ASP A 22 -2.35 19.91 -6.85
N ILE A 23 -2.51 19.35 -5.66
CA ILE A 23 -1.42 18.71 -4.89
C ILE A 23 -1.19 17.24 -5.27
N ALA A 24 -1.80 16.75 -6.32
CA ALA A 24 -1.34 15.48 -6.87
C ALA A 24 0.17 15.61 -7.09
N ILE A 25 0.97 14.88 -6.30
CA ILE A 25 2.43 14.81 -6.46
C ILE A 25 2.69 14.41 -7.91
N ARG A 26 2.89 15.40 -8.77
CA ARG A 26 3.14 15.20 -10.19
C ARG A 26 4.63 14.96 -10.36
N LEU A 27 5.03 13.71 -10.23
CA LEU A 27 6.29 13.31 -10.85
C LEU A 27 6.12 13.43 -12.38
N PRO A 28 7.14 13.86 -13.10
CA PRO A 28 7.11 13.83 -14.58
C PRO A 28 6.74 12.42 -15.02
N LEU A 29 5.71 12.28 -15.83
CA LEU A 29 5.09 10.99 -16.18
C LEU A 29 6.12 9.97 -16.69
N GLN A 30 7.09 10.39 -17.50
CA GLN A 30 8.10 9.49 -18.06
C GLN A 30 9.05 8.96 -16.98
N SER A 31 9.59 9.82 -16.13
CA SER A 31 10.48 9.41 -15.05
C SER A 31 9.76 8.52 -14.01
N GLU A 32 8.47 8.69 -13.84
CA GLU A 32 7.65 7.84 -13.00
C GLU A 32 7.47 6.44 -13.60
N LEU A 33 7.16 6.37 -14.91
CA LEU A 33 7.05 5.10 -15.63
C LEU A 33 8.37 4.33 -15.61
N ASP A 34 9.48 5.00 -15.83
CA ASP A 34 10.81 4.40 -15.78
C ASP A 34 11.12 3.87 -14.35
N SER A 35 10.76 4.65 -13.34
CA SER A 35 10.98 4.27 -11.94
C SER A 35 10.17 3.05 -11.54
N ILE A 36 8.87 3.01 -11.87
CA ILE A 36 8.03 1.85 -11.53
C ILE A 36 8.41 0.61 -12.33
N ASN A 37 8.77 0.73 -13.61
CA ASN A 37 9.18 -0.40 -14.44
C ASN A 37 10.50 -1.00 -13.93
N ASN A 38 11.47 -0.16 -13.58
CA ASN A 38 12.70 -0.61 -12.96
C ASN A 38 12.45 -1.33 -11.62
N LEU A 39 11.55 -0.78 -10.79
CA LEU A 39 11.22 -1.38 -9.51
C LEU A 39 10.48 -2.72 -9.69
N LYS A 40 9.51 -2.81 -10.62
CA LYS A 40 8.84 -4.07 -10.97
C LYS A 40 9.85 -5.13 -11.39
N LYS A 41 10.76 -4.80 -12.29
CA LYS A 41 11.82 -5.70 -12.74
C LYS A 41 12.71 -6.20 -11.59
N THR A 42 13.10 -5.32 -10.67
CA THR A 42 13.92 -5.72 -9.51
C THR A 42 13.17 -6.60 -8.51
N LEU A 43 11.84 -6.50 -8.48
CA LEU A 43 10.95 -7.34 -7.67
C LEU A 43 10.50 -8.63 -8.40
N GLY A 44 10.99 -8.88 -9.61
CA GLY A 44 10.71 -10.09 -10.39
C GLY A 44 9.46 -10.03 -11.26
N MET A 45 8.85 -8.85 -11.40
CA MET A 45 7.67 -8.61 -12.23
C MET A 45 8.07 -8.16 -13.66
N LEU A 46 7.19 -8.41 -14.63
CA LEU A 46 7.27 -7.81 -15.96
C LEU A 46 6.64 -6.39 -15.94
N GLU A 47 6.97 -5.56 -16.91
CA GLU A 47 6.35 -4.22 -17.05
C GLU A 47 4.84 -4.30 -17.24
N SER A 48 4.36 -5.31 -17.99
CA SER A 48 2.94 -5.56 -18.22
C SER A 48 2.19 -6.15 -17.03
N ASP A 49 2.90 -6.65 -16.02
CA ASP A 49 2.23 -7.25 -14.86
C ASP A 49 1.47 -6.19 -14.06
N TRP A 50 0.28 -6.55 -13.61
CA TRP A 50 -0.45 -5.76 -12.64
C TRP A 50 -0.27 -6.32 -11.22
N TYR A 51 -0.34 -5.46 -10.22
CA TYR A 51 -0.18 -5.87 -8.83
C TYR A 51 -1.09 -5.12 -7.88
N VAL A 52 -1.30 -5.72 -6.73
CA VAL A 52 -2.06 -5.20 -5.60
C VAL A 52 -1.10 -4.90 -4.46
N CYS A 53 -1.21 -3.73 -3.84
CA CYS A 53 -0.55 -3.46 -2.57
C CYS A 53 -1.41 -4.00 -1.43
N LEU A 54 -0.87 -4.92 -0.65
CA LEU A 54 -1.51 -5.48 0.53
C LEU A 54 -0.81 -4.98 1.80
N HIS A 55 -1.54 -4.34 2.70
CA HIS A 55 -1.01 -3.97 4.01
C HIS A 55 -1.92 -4.43 5.13
N VAL A 56 -1.35 -5.18 6.06
CA VAL A 56 -2.04 -5.67 7.26
C VAL A 56 -1.27 -5.14 8.47
N ARG A 57 -1.94 -4.37 9.31
CA ARG A 57 -1.31 -3.87 10.52
C ARG A 57 -1.11 -4.99 11.52
N GLU A 58 0.12 -5.10 12.02
CA GLU A 58 0.54 -6.05 13.06
C GLU A 58 1.13 -5.32 14.28
N ASN A 59 1.29 -6.02 15.39
CA ASN A 59 1.69 -5.43 16.68
C ASN A 59 3.12 -4.86 16.73
N GLY A 60 3.99 -5.20 15.78
CA GLY A 60 5.42 -4.91 15.85
C GLY A 60 5.80 -3.42 15.74
N PHE A 61 5.05 -2.62 14.99
CA PHE A 61 5.42 -1.25 14.64
C PHE A 61 5.40 -0.25 15.81
N ARG A 62 4.51 -0.43 16.79
CA ARG A 62 4.45 0.43 17.98
C ARG A 62 4.19 -0.38 19.24
N ALA A 63 5.04 -0.20 20.24
CA ALA A 63 4.82 -0.70 21.59
C ALA A 63 3.77 0.19 22.34
N ASP A 64 2.56 0.34 21.78
CA ASP A 64 1.50 1.18 22.37
C ASP A 64 0.63 0.44 23.39
N LYS A 65 1.19 -0.64 23.99
CA LYS A 65 0.63 -1.35 25.15
C LYS A 65 -0.85 -1.75 24.98
N GLY A 66 -1.22 -2.25 23.82
CA GLY A 66 -2.56 -2.79 23.58
C GLY A 66 -3.68 -1.77 23.33
N ARG A 67 -3.41 -0.47 23.39
CA ARG A 67 -4.46 0.57 23.22
C ARG A 67 -5.14 0.56 21.84
N ARG A 68 -4.52 -0.06 20.82
CA ARG A 68 -5.00 -0.08 19.43
C ARG A 68 -4.98 -1.47 18.80
N ASP A 69 -4.96 -2.52 19.63
CA ASP A 69 -4.89 -3.91 19.16
C ASP A 69 -6.11 -4.31 18.31
N TYR A 70 -7.24 -3.64 18.52
CA TYR A 70 -8.44 -3.84 17.68
C TYR A 70 -8.24 -3.50 16.20
N ARG A 71 -7.15 -2.78 15.85
CA ARG A 71 -6.79 -2.48 14.46
C ARG A 71 -5.83 -3.51 13.86
N ASN A 72 -5.28 -4.39 14.68
CA ASN A 72 -4.33 -5.38 14.21
C ASN A 72 -5.08 -6.55 13.61
N SER A 73 -4.53 -7.11 12.56
CA SER A 73 -5.04 -8.29 11.90
C SER A 73 -3.90 -9.27 11.63
N ASN A 74 -4.23 -10.51 11.40
CA ASN A 74 -3.26 -11.52 11.08
C ASN A 74 -3.12 -11.64 9.57
N ILE A 75 -1.91 -11.48 9.05
CA ILE A 75 -1.62 -11.59 7.61
C ILE A 75 -2.07 -12.93 7.02
N TYR A 76 -2.07 -14.00 7.80
CA TYR A 76 -2.52 -15.32 7.33
C TYR A 76 -4.01 -15.38 6.98
N ASN A 77 -4.84 -14.47 7.51
CA ASN A 77 -6.24 -14.35 7.12
C ASN A 77 -6.41 -13.89 5.67
N TYR A 78 -5.37 -13.30 5.09
CA TYR A 78 -5.37 -12.79 3.71
C TYR A 78 -4.85 -13.80 2.67
N ILE A 79 -4.39 -14.97 3.10
CA ILE A 79 -3.84 -16.00 2.18
C ILE A 79 -4.83 -16.39 1.08
N LYS A 80 -6.12 -16.46 1.40
CA LYS A 80 -7.17 -16.75 0.40
C LYS A 80 -7.26 -15.64 -0.65
N ALA A 81 -7.23 -14.37 -0.23
CA ALA A 81 -7.25 -13.22 -1.13
C ALA A 81 -5.97 -13.16 -1.97
N ILE A 82 -4.81 -13.42 -1.37
CA ILE A 82 -3.53 -13.51 -2.09
C ILE A 82 -3.62 -14.56 -3.21
N LYS A 83 -4.08 -15.77 -2.88
CA LYS A 83 -4.24 -16.85 -3.86
C LYS A 83 -5.21 -16.50 -4.97
N GLU A 84 -6.32 -15.83 -4.66
CA GLU A 84 -7.30 -15.39 -5.65
C GLU A 84 -6.70 -14.36 -6.61
N ILE A 85 -5.94 -13.37 -6.12
CA ILE A 85 -5.28 -12.37 -6.94
C ILE A 85 -4.24 -13.04 -7.86
N THR A 86 -3.40 -13.91 -7.32
CA THR A 86 -2.34 -14.56 -8.09
C THR A 86 -2.88 -15.55 -9.11
N SER A 87 -3.97 -16.26 -8.82
CA SER A 87 -4.64 -17.16 -9.78
C SER A 87 -5.22 -16.41 -10.98
N ARG A 88 -5.54 -15.13 -10.83
CA ARG A 88 -5.97 -14.22 -11.91
C ARG A 88 -4.81 -13.56 -12.66
N GLY A 89 -3.57 -13.96 -12.40
CA GLY A 89 -2.38 -13.45 -13.06
C GLY A 89 -1.82 -12.17 -12.43
N GLY A 90 -2.39 -11.68 -11.34
CA GLY A 90 -1.87 -10.52 -10.61
C GLY A 90 -0.70 -10.87 -9.70
N TRP A 91 0.01 -9.85 -9.27
CA TRP A 91 0.99 -9.94 -8.21
C TRP A 91 0.46 -9.32 -6.91
N VAL A 92 0.99 -9.78 -5.78
CA VAL A 92 0.74 -9.15 -4.49
C VAL A 92 2.05 -8.63 -3.94
N VAL A 93 2.12 -7.32 -3.71
CA VAL A 93 3.22 -6.66 -3.02
C VAL A 93 2.73 -6.35 -1.61
N ARG A 94 3.20 -7.15 -0.64
CA ARG A 94 2.88 -6.86 0.75
C ARG A 94 3.70 -5.66 1.21
N MET A 95 3.03 -4.66 1.73
CA MET A 95 3.62 -3.43 2.27
C MET A 95 3.80 -3.54 3.79
N GLY A 96 4.66 -2.69 4.35
CA GLY A 96 4.86 -2.58 5.79
C GLY A 96 6.32 -2.43 6.18
N ASP A 97 6.71 -2.93 7.35
CA ASP A 97 8.06 -2.88 7.91
C ASP A 97 8.56 -4.26 8.34
N ASP A 98 9.82 -4.33 8.74
CA ASP A 98 10.52 -5.56 9.11
C ASP A 98 10.14 -6.15 10.47
N THR A 99 9.27 -5.48 11.22
CA THR A 99 8.72 -6.00 12.50
C THR A 99 7.56 -6.96 12.29
N MET A 100 7.08 -7.09 11.06
CA MET A 100 5.93 -7.91 10.69
C MET A 100 6.27 -9.41 10.57
N LEU A 101 5.25 -10.25 10.67
CA LEU A 101 5.39 -11.68 10.39
C LEU A 101 5.72 -11.90 8.92
N ARG A 102 6.68 -12.79 8.61
CA ARG A 102 6.99 -13.15 7.23
C ARG A 102 5.88 -13.95 6.59
N LEU A 103 5.59 -13.66 5.32
CA LEU A 103 4.76 -14.53 4.51
C LEU A 103 5.53 -15.81 4.12
N PRO A 104 4.83 -16.93 3.94
CA PRO A 104 5.43 -18.07 3.27
C PRO A 104 5.81 -17.69 1.82
N ASN A 105 6.81 -18.37 1.28
CA ASN A 105 7.17 -18.18 -0.12
C ASN A 105 6.00 -18.63 -1.02
N MET A 106 5.49 -17.72 -1.84
CA MET A 106 4.35 -17.95 -2.73
C MET A 106 4.65 -17.34 -4.10
N ASP A 107 4.21 -18.03 -5.15
CA ASP A 107 4.33 -17.50 -6.50
C ASP A 107 3.61 -16.17 -6.66
N ARG A 108 4.22 -15.22 -7.39
CA ARG A 108 3.73 -13.85 -7.64
C ARG A 108 3.43 -13.04 -6.36
N VAL A 109 4.13 -13.33 -5.27
CA VAL A 109 4.03 -12.60 -4.01
C VAL A 109 5.39 -12.03 -3.63
N VAL A 110 5.44 -10.74 -3.39
CA VAL A 110 6.62 -10.02 -2.89
C VAL A 110 6.37 -9.63 -1.45
N ASP A 111 7.09 -10.25 -0.51
CA ASP A 111 7.11 -9.84 0.90
C ASP A 111 8.08 -8.66 1.05
N TYR A 112 7.62 -7.50 0.54
CA TYR A 112 8.44 -6.31 0.30
C TYR A 112 9.08 -5.71 1.55
N PRO A 113 8.50 -5.78 2.78
CA PRO A 113 9.15 -5.29 3.99
C PRO A 113 10.55 -5.89 4.23
N PHE A 114 10.78 -7.09 3.74
CA PHE A 114 12.05 -7.81 3.89
C PHE A 114 12.95 -7.75 2.66
N SER A 115 12.56 -6.94 1.67
CA SER A 115 13.33 -6.72 0.47
C SER A 115 14.45 -5.69 0.71
N LYS A 116 15.62 -5.90 0.11
CA LYS A 116 16.69 -4.89 0.09
C LYS A 116 16.33 -3.60 -0.64
N TYR A 117 15.21 -3.59 -1.35
CA TYR A 117 14.70 -2.43 -2.09
C TYR A 117 13.71 -1.60 -1.29
N LYS A 118 13.43 -2.00 -0.03
CA LYS A 118 12.53 -1.28 0.87
C LYS A 118 13.08 0.10 1.22
N ASN A 119 12.38 1.15 0.85
CA ASN A 119 12.60 2.54 1.26
C ASN A 119 11.32 3.35 1.02
N ASP A 120 11.25 4.56 1.59
CA ASP A 120 10.06 5.41 1.57
C ASP A 120 9.63 5.82 0.15
N LEU A 121 10.58 6.11 -0.73
CA LEU A 121 10.28 6.50 -2.11
C LEU A 121 9.66 5.33 -2.89
N ASN A 122 10.21 4.14 -2.75
CA ASN A 122 9.68 2.94 -3.39
C ASN A 122 8.31 2.56 -2.82
N ASP A 123 8.05 2.79 -1.53
CA ASP A 123 6.72 2.62 -0.94
C ASP A 123 5.69 3.47 -1.67
N ILE A 124 6.00 4.76 -1.85
CA ILE A 124 5.12 5.70 -2.54
C ILE A 124 4.92 5.30 -4.01
N ILE A 125 6.00 4.94 -4.71
CA ILE A 125 5.94 4.48 -6.11
C ILE A 125 5.06 3.24 -6.24
N LEU A 126 5.22 2.24 -5.37
CA LEU A 126 4.42 1.03 -5.38
C LEU A 126 2.94 1.31 -5.11
N ILE A 127 2.63 2.11 -4.11
CA ILE A 127 1.24 2.44 -3.77
C ILE A 127 0.59 3.25 -4.90
N LYS A 128 1.29 4.24 -5.44
CA LYS A 128 0.78 5.08 -6.52
C LYS A 128 0.45 4.30 -7.79
N ASN A 129 1.17 3.23 -8.08
CA ASN A 129 1.05 2.48 -9.33
C ASN A 129 0.36 1.11 -9.18
N CYS A 130 -0.11 0.74 -7.99
CA CYS A 130 -0.86 -0.50 -7.81
C CYS A 130 -2.23 -0.45 -8.50
N TYR A 131 -2.75 -1.61 -8.88
CA TYR A 131 -4.08 -1.73 -9.47
C TYR A 131 -5.17 -1.37 -8.45
N PHE A 132 -5.06 -1.89 -7.24
CA PHE A 132 -5.81 -1.45 -6.07
C PHE A 132 -5.02 -1.71 -4.79
N TYR A 133 -5.47 -1.09 -3.70
CA TYR A 133 -4.94 -1.31 -2.36
C TYR A 133 -5.90 -2.21 -1.57
N LEU A 134 -5.36 -3.23 -0.90
CA LEU A 134 -6.08 -4.12 -0.01
C LEU A 134 -5.47 -4.04 1.39
N GLY A 135 -6.27 -3.89 2.42
CA GLY A 135 -5.72 -3.93 3.77
C GLY A 135 -6.62 -3.40 4.86
N VAL A 136 -6.00 -3.00 5.95
CA VAL A 136 -6.66 -2.44 7.13
C VAL A 136 -6.38 -0.96 7.26
N GLN A 137 -7.15 -0.27 8.11
CA GLN A 137 -6.95 1.14 8.40
C GLN A 137 -5.55 1.41 9.00
N SER A 138 -4.73 2.19 8.29
CA SER A 138 -3.33 2.50 8.66
C SER A 138 -2.84 3.74 7.92
N GLY A 139 -1.69 4.30 8.31
CA GLY A 139 -1.10 5.44 7.62
C GLY A 139 -0.77 5.19 6.15
N ILE A 140 -0.45 3.95 5.77
CA ILE A 140 -0.22 3.57 4.37
C ILE A 140 -1.51 3.68 3.54
N LEU A 141 -2.68 3.44 4.13
CA LEU A 141 -3.97 3.64 3.47
C LEU A 141 -4.17 5.12 3.07
N ASP A 142 -3.74 6.06 3.92
CA ASP A 142 -3.85 7.49 3.62
C ASP A 142 -3.04 7.86 2.37
N VAL A 143 -1.90 7.22 2.15
CA VAL A 143 -1.11 7.37 0.93
C VAL A 143 -1.86 6.84 -0.31
N ALA A 144 -2.53 5.69 -0.19
CA ALA A 144 -3.35 5.15 -1.29
C ALA A 144 -4.52 6.09 -1.64
N ASN A 145 -5.17 6.65 -0.63
CA ASN A 145 -6.24 7.63 -0.80
C ASN A 145 -5.74 8.92 -1.47
N LEU A 146 -4.55 9.40 -1.10
CA LEU A 146 -3.92 10.57 -1.71
C LEU A 146 -3.74 10.42 -3.23
N PHE A 147 -3.46 9.20 -3.68
CA PHE A 147 -3.34 8.89 -5.11
C PHE A 147 -4.64 8.39 -5.74
N SER A 148 -5.77 8.56 -5.07
CA SER A 148 -7.10 8.15 -5.57
C SER A 148 -7.15 6.69 -6.01
N LYS A 149 -6.45 5.81 -5.30
CA LYS A 149 -6.47 4.37 -5.57
C LYS A 149 -7.80 3.76 -5.13
N ASN A 150 -8.25 2.75 -5.88
CA ASN A 150 -9.33 1.90 -5.40
C ASN A 150 -8.85 1.18 -4.14
N VAL A 151 -9.62 1.28 -3.07
CA VAL A 151 -9.26 0.73 -1.77
C VAL A 151 -10.29 -0.30 -1.33
N LEU A 152 -9.80 -1.48 -0.96
CA LEU A 152 -10.60 -2.51 -0.31
C LEU A 152 -10.13 -2.65 1.13
N ILE A 153 -11.00 -2.26 2.07
CA ILE A 153 -10.72 -2.30 3.50
C ILE A 153 -11.44 -3.50 4.11
N GLN A 154 -10.69 -4.30 4.86
CA GLN A 154 -11.28 -5.28 5.77
C GLN A 154 -11.44 -4.62 7.14
N ILE A 155 -12.66 -4.63 7.65
CA ILE A 155 -13.05 -4.17 9.00
C ILE A 155 -13.10 -5.37 9.92
#